data_e83a1b426947107acb7134f89d19fe0b
#
_entry.id   e83a1b426947107acb7134f89d19fe0b
#
_cell.length_a   1.000
_cell.length_b   1.000
_cell.length_c   1.000
_cell.angle_alpha   90.00
_cell.angle_beta   90.00
_cell.angle_gamma   90.00
#
_symmetry.space_group_name_H-M   'P 1'
#
loop_
_entity.id
_entity.type
_entity.pdbx_description
1 polymer ?
#
loop_
_entity_poly.entity_id
_entity_poly.type
_entity_poly.pdbx_seq_one_letter_code
_entity_poly.pdbx_strand_id
1 'polypeptide(L)'
;MIKSVGIDLAGIGEHKVRCLDERAQLCDGFSFETTTAGLEKLEERIFSDGSNPIIIFEPTGLAWLPVAVYLKARHPDSRLVRVQAQKVVALRKYLNRSSKSDKIDSLTLAKMPFIDPEKLEEIYFPPGKIYAIQRLARQRRRLENEIAGRKKRIGSVVDGHFPGIRSAFSDPWSAHARAFLRSRLNPLAVVRAGEKALHTFLTKTR
;
A
#
# COMPACT_ATOMS: atom_id res chain seq x y z
N MET A 1 -32.09 -0.43 12.89
CA MET A 1 -31.18 -1.43 12.29
C MET A 1 -29.90 -0.72 11.85
N ILE A 2 -28.75 -1.41 11.92
CA ILE A 2 -27.47 -0.87 11.44
C ILE A 2 -27.49 -0.81 9.91
N LYS A 3 -27.28 0.38 9.36
CA LYS A 3 -27.28 0.60 7.90
C LYS A 3 -25.88 0.68 7.32
N SER A 4 -24.94 1.25 8.08
CA SER A 4 -23.57 1.49 7.64
C SER A 4 -22.58 1.33 8.78
N VAL A 5 -21.42 0.75 8.47
CA VAL A 5 -20.32 0.52 9.40
C VAL A 5 -19.04 1.09 8.80
N GLY A 6 -18.43 2.03 9.49
CA GLY A 6 -17.10 2.55 9.13
C GLY A 6 -16.03 1.96 10.04
N ILE A 7 -15.01 1.37 9.45
CA ILE A 7 -13.89 0.76 10.16
C ILE A 7 -12.60 1.50 9.80
N ASP A 8 -12.02 2.18 10.79
CA ASP A 8 -10.69 2.75 10.70
C ASP A 8 -9.68 1.72 11.22
N LEU A 9 -8.80 1.30 10.31
CA LEU A 9 -7.87 0.20 10.53
C LEU A 9 -6.51 0.72 10.97
N ALA A 10 -6.14 0.45 12.21
CA ALA A 10 -4.80 0.67 12.70
C ALA A 10 -3.81 -0.31 12.04
N GLY A 11 -2.58 0.12 11.77
CA GLY A 11 -1.52 -0.77 11.29
C GLY A 11 -1.07 -1.79 12.35
N ILE A 12 -1.13 -1.40 13.62
CA ILE A 12 -0.85 -2.21 14.82
C ILE A 12 -1.84 -1.76 15.90
N GLY A 13 -2.45 -2.71 16.63
CA GLY A 13 -3.36 -2.44 17.74
C GLY A 13 -4.82 -2.45 17.35
N GLU A 14 -5.63 -1.70 18.10
CA GLU A 14 -7.08 -1.71 17.97
C GLU A 14 -7.60 -0.90 16.77
N HIS A 15 -8.47 -1.50 16.02
CA HIS A 15 -9.29 -0.86 14.98
C HIS A 15 -10.50 -0.17 15.61
N LYS A 16 -10.93 0.95 15.04
CA LYS A 16 -12.09 1.70 15.54
C LYS A 16 -13.27 1.53 14.61
N VAL A 17 -14.44 1.23 15.20
CA VAL A 17 -15.70 0.99 14.50
C VAL A 17 -16.74 2.02 14.90
N ARG A 18 -17.52 2.48 13.91
CA ARG A 18 -18.73 3.29 14.12
C ARG A 18 -19.85 2.75 13.26
N CYS A 19 -21.00 2.54 13.88
CA CYS A 19 -22.20 2.04 13.22
C CYS A 19 -23.25 3.15 13.17
N LEU A 20 -23.83 3.34 12.01
CA LEU A 20 -24.92 4.30 11.79
C LEU A 20 -26.22 3.56 11.44
N ASP A 21 -27.32 4.09 11.91
CA ASP A 21 -28.66 3.64 11.56
C ASP A 21 -29.14 4.21 10.20
N GLU A 22 -30.38 3.96 9.85
CA GLU A 22 -31.00 4.43 8.59
C GLU A 22 -31.13 5.95 8.51
N ARG A 23 -31.07 6.65 9.66
CA ARG A 23 -31.13 8.12 9.75
C ARG A 23 -29.75 8.76 9.82
N ALA A 24 -28.69 7.97 9.55
CA ALA A 24 -27.28 8.38 9.69
C ALA A 24 -26.91 8.83 11.12
N GLN A 25 -27.65 8.35 12.14
CA GLN A 25 -27.35 8.60 13.55
C GLN A 25 -26.42 7.51 14.08
N LEU A 26 -25.49 7.90 14.95
CA LEU A 26 -24.58 6.95 15.60
C LEU A 26 -25.39 6.05 16.54
N CYS A 27 -25.46 4.75 16.21
CA CYS A 27 -26.15 3.76 17.03
C CYS A 27 -25.18 2.86 17.83
N ASP A 28 -23.93 2.68 17.36
CA ASP A 28 -22.91 1.94 18.09
C ASP A 28 -21.49 2.42 17.78
N GLY A 29 -20.57 2.16 18.71
CA GLY A 29 -19.17 2.49 18.53
C GLY A 29 -18.25 1.70 19.48
N PHE A 30 -17.31 0.95 18.90
CA PHE A 30 -16.42 0.08 19.65
C PHE A 30 -15.05 -0.04 18.99
N SER A 31 -14.18 -0.85 19.59
CA SER A 31 -12.91 -1.23 18.99
C SER A 31 -12.71 -2.74 19.05
N PHE A 32 -11.88 -3.25 18.11
CA PHE A 32 -11.48 -4.65 18.05
C PHE A 32 -10.04 -4.78 17.53
N GLU A 33 -9.45 -5.93 17.74
CA GLU A 33 -8.14 -6.31 17.17
C GLU A 33 -8.32 -7.37 16.10
N THR A 34 -7.34 -7.53 15.20
CA THR A 34 -7.32 -8.62 14.20
C THR A 34 -6.91 -9.94 14.86
N THR A 35 -7.64 -10.37 15.87
CA THR A 35 -7.58 -11.67 16.52
C THR A 35 -8.89 -12.43 16.29
N THR A 36 -8.92 -13.75 16.52
CA THR A 36 -10.15 -14.53 16.38
C THR A 36 -11.27 -13.93 17.24
N ALA A 37 -11.02 -13.69 18.52
CA ALA A 37 -11.99 -13.09 19.44
C ALA A 37 -12.42 -11.67 19.02
N GLY A 38 -11.47 -10.88 18.48
CA GLY A 38 -11.80 -9.53 18.01
C GLY A 38 -12.65 -9.54 16.75
N LEU A 39 -12.42 -10.48 15.82
CA LEU A 39 -13.24 -10.65 14.63
C LEU A 39 -14.63 -11.19 14.95
N GLU A 40 -14.76 -12.12 15.90
CA GLU A 40 -16.03 -12.61 16.41
C GLU A 40 -16.83 -11.49 17.08
N LYS A 41 -16.19 -10.67 17.91
CA LYS A 41 -16.79 -9.47 18.49
C LYS A 41 -17.28 -8.48 17.44
N LEU A 42 -16.50 -8.26 16.38
CA LEU A 42 -16.89 -7.41 15.26
C LEU A 42 -18.15 -7.95 14.59
N GLU A 43 -18.14 -9.23 14.23
CA GLU A 43 -19.26 -9.92 13.59
C GLU A 43 -20.54 -9.84 14.42
N GLU A 44 -20.46 -10.24 15.69
CA GLU A 44 -21.59 -10.21 16.62
C GLU A 44 -22.21 -8.82 16.69
N ARG A 45 -21.39 -7.77 16.84
CA ARG A 45 -21.91 -6.41 17.02
C ARG A 45 -22.51 -5.79 15.77
N ILE A 46 -21.98 -6.10 14.58
CA ILE A 46 -22.47 -5.46 13.33
C ILE A 46 -23.64 -6.22 12.69
N PHE A 47 -23.85 -7.50 13.05
CA PHE A 47 -24.94 -8.33 12.51
C PHE A 47 -25.96 -8.77 13.56
N SER A 48 -25.84 -8.32 14.82
CA SER A 48 -26.69 -8.72 15.95
C SER A 48 -28.18 -8.45 15.74
N ASP A 49 -28.54 -7.44 14.98
CA ASP A 49 -29.91 -7.04 14.69
C ASP A 49 -30.47 -7.65 13.40
N GLY A 50 -29.75 -8.62 12.80
CA GLY A 50 -30.12 -9.26 11.55
C GLY A 50 -30.02 -8.36 10.31
N SER A 51 -29.45 -7.16 10.45
CA SER A 51 -29.21 -6.26 9.33
C SER A 51 -28.02 -6.72 8.46
N ASN A 52 -28.00 -6.26 7.22
CA ASN A 52 -26.86 -6.44 6.33
C ASN A 52 -26.28 -5.07 5.94
N PRO A 53 -25.44 -4.47 6.82
CA PRO A 53 -24.93 -3.13 6.63
C PRO A 53 -23.89 -3.04 5.51
N ILE A 54 -23.71 -1.84 4.96
CA ILE A 54 -22.56 -1.53 4.13
C ILE A 54 -21.36 -1.31 5.03
N ILE A 55 -20.29 -2.10 4.84
CA ILE A 55 -19.08 -2.04 5.67
C ILE A 55 -17.96 -1.38 4.87
N ILE A 56 -17.39 -0.29 5.41
CA ILE A 56 -16.47 0.57 4.70
C ILE A 56 -15.14 0.62 5.42
N PHE A 57 -14.06 0.39 4.65
CA PHE A 57 -12.69 0.43 5.13
C PHE A 57 -11.86 1.51 4.44
N GLU A 58 -10.99 2.17 5.20
CA GLU A 58 -9.84 2.83 4.62
C GLU A 58 -8.70 1.81 4.48
N PRO A 59 -8.09 1.64 3.28
CA PRO A 59 -7.04 0.66 3.07
C PRO A 59 -5.71 1.13 3.66
N THR A 60 -5.51 0.94 4.93
CA THR A 60 -4.21 1.12 5.57
C THR A 60 -3.38 -0.16 5.38
N GLY A 61 -2.47 -0.14 4.41
CA GLY A 61 -1.65 -1.30 4.09
C GLY A 61 -2.45 -2.53 3.70
N LEU A 62 -2.22 -3.66 4.40
CA LEU A 62 -2.94 -4.92 4.22
C LEU A 62 -3.87 -5.26 5.41
N ALA A 63 -3.99 -4.39 6.40
CA ALA A 63 -4.79 -4.66 7.61
C ALA A 63 -6.27 -4.95 7.33
N TRP A 64 -6.82 -4.37 6.24
CA TRP A 64 -8.20 -4.60 5.82
C TRP A 64 -8.47 -6.03 5.32
N LEU A 65 -7.46 -6.71 4.75
CA LEU A 65 -7.65 -7.98 4.05
C LEU A 65 -8.13 -9.12 4.96
N PRO A 66 -7.51 -9.42 6.12
CA PRO A 66 -8.01 -10.46 7.01
C PRO A 66 -9.42 -10.18 7.52
N VAL A 67 -9.75 -8.92 7.83
CA VAL A 67 -11.09 -8.52 8.26
C VAL A 67 -12.11 -8.74 7.15
N ALA A 68 -11.81 -8.28 5.94
CA ALA A 68 -12.71 -8.41 4.81
C ALA A 68 -12.90 -9.88 4.36
N VAL A 69 -11.83 -10.69 4.38
CA VAL A 69 -11.91 -12.13 4.08
C VAL A 69 -12.76 -12.86 5.13
N TYR A 70 -12.55 -12.56 6.42
CA TYR A 70 -13.35 -13.15 7.50
C TYR A 70 -14.84 -12.85 7.35
N LEU A 71 -15.18 -11.57 7.16
CA LEU A 71 -16.58 -11.15 7.01
C LEU A 71 -17.21 -11.73 5.74
N LYS A 72 -16.52 -11.73 4.60
CA LYS A 72 -17.07 -12.28 3.35
C LYS A 72 -17.26 -13.80 3.37
N ALA A 73 -16.43 -14.52 4.10
CA ALA A 73 -16.57 -15.97 4.29
C ALA A 73 -17.81 -16.35 5.12
N ARG A 74 -18.17 -15.55 6.12
CA ARG A 74 -19.31 -15.81 7.01
C ARG A 74 -20.61 -15.14 6.54
N HIS A 75 -20.48 -13.99 5.89
CA HIS A 75 -21.58 -13.18 5.33
C HIS A 75 -21.34 -12.91 3.85
N PRO A 76 -21.56 -13.90 2.95
CA PRO A 76 -21.27 -13.76 1.52
C PRO A 76 -21.98 -12.60 0.84
N ASP A 77 -23.18 -12.27 1.31
CA ASP A 77 -24.03 -11.20 0.77
C ASP A 77 -23.66 -9.80 1.33
N SER A 78 -22.73 -9.72 2.30
CA SER A 78 -22.34 -8.44 2.87
C SER A 78 -21.63 -7.56 1.85
N ARG A 79 -21.99 -6.27 1.81
CA ARG A 79 -21.40 -5.27 0.94
C ARG A 79 -20.17 -4.65 1.58
N LEU A 80 -18.98 -5.10 1.18
CA LEU A 80 -17.71 -4.59 1.66
C LEU A 80 -17.13 -3.57 0.68
N VAL A 81 -16.86 -2.37 1.15
CA VAL A 81 -16.38 -1.25 0.33
C VAL A 81 -15.03 -0.78 0.82
N ARG A 82 -14.14 -0.50 -0.14
CA ARG A 82 -12.83 0.08 0.14
C ARG A 82 -12.72 1.47 -0.47
N VAL A 83 -12.48 2.47 0.36
CA VAL A 83 -12.41 3.87 -0.06
C VAL A 83 -10.97 4.36 -0.10
N GLN A 84 -10.62 5.15 -1.12
CA GLN A 84 -9.29 5.75 -1.20
C GLN A 84 -9.08 6.78 -0.08
N ALA A 85 -7.91 6.77 0.55
CA ALA A 85 -7.55 7.67 1.65
C ALA A 85 -7.78 9.15 1.33
N GLN A 86 -7.52 9.57 0.08
CA GLN A 86 -7.75 10.95 -0.36
C GLN A 86 -9.23 11.37 -0.27
N LYS A 87 -10.17 10.45 -0.58
CA LYS A 87 -11.62 10.72 -0.47
C LYS A 87 -12.02 10.87 1.01
N VAL A 88 -11.47 10.04 1.89
CA VAL A 88 -11.70 10.12 3.34
C VAL A 88 -11.20 11.45 3.91
N VAL A 89 -9.97 11.85 3.54
CA VAL A 89 -9.40 13.14 3.97
C VAL A 89 -10.22 14.32 3.48
N ALA A 90 -10.68 14.31 2.22
CA ALA A 90 -11.51 15.38 1.67
C ALA A 90 -12.86 15.48 2.40
N LEU A 91 -13.52 14.35 2.63
CA LEU A 91 -14.80 14.32 3.35
C LEU A 91 -14.65 14.72 4.82
N ARG A 92 -13.58 14.27 5.50
CA ARG A 92 -13.29 14.69 6.87
C ARG A 92 -13.11 16.21 6.97
N LYS A 93 -12.37 16.81 6.06
CA LYS A 93 -12.20 18.28 6.01
C LYS A 93 -13.54 19.00 5.82
N TYR A 94 -14.43 18.43 5.02
CA TYR A 94 -15.76 19.00 4.80
C TYR A 94 -16.65 18.91 6.05
N LEU A 95 -16.64 17.74 6.73
CA LEU A 95 -17.50 17.49 7.89
C LEU A 95 -16.94 18.06 9.20
N ASN A 96 -15.62 18.02 9.40
CA ASN A 96 -14.96 18.36 10.67
C ASN A 96 -13.71 19.20 10.40
N ARG A 97 -13.87 20.51 10.44
CA ARG A 97 -12.88 21.50 10.01
C ARG A 97 -11.46 21.43 10.62
N SER A 98 -11.18 20.70 11.71
CA SER A 98 -9.89 20.88 12.40
C SER A 98 -9.32 19.74 13.26
N SER A 99 -9.97 18.61 13.49
CA SER A 99 -9.39 17.56 14.32
C SER A 99 -9.24 16.21 13.60
N LYS A 100 -8.08 15.60 13.73
CA LYS A 100 -7.83 14.22 13.29
C LYS A 100 -7.92 13.31 14.51
N SER A 101 -8.83 12.33 14.50
CA SER A 101 -8.85 11.21 15.44
C SER A 101 -9.46 9.99 14.76
N ASP A 102 -9.03 8.81 15.17
CA ASP A 102 -9.50 7.52 14.63
C ASP A 102 -11.02 7.34 14.79
N LYS A 103 -11.60 7.97 15.84
CA LYS A 103 -13.07 8.00 16.04
C LYS A 103 -13.77 8.85 14.96
N ILE A 104 -13.17 9.95 14.55
CA ILE A 104 -13.70 10.83 13.49
C ILE A 104 -13.54 10.15 12.14
N ASP A 105 -12.43 9.46 11.91
CA ASP A 105 -12.15 8.77 10.65
C ASP A 105 -13.11 7.60 10.43
N SER A 106 -13.36 6.75 11.45
CA SER A 106 -14.37 5.69 11.37
C SER A 106 -15.81 6.21 11.19
N LEU A 107 -16.16 7.33 11.84
CA LEU A 107 -17.47 7.97 11.66
C LEU A 107 -17.61 8.58 10.25
N THR A 108 -16.55 9.16 9.72
CA THR A 108 -16.52 9.71 8.35
C THR A 108 -16.74 8.60 7.32
N LEU A 109 -16.08 7.45 7.49
CA LEU A 109 -16.31 6.26 6.67
C LEU A 109 -17.77 5.80 6.72
N ALA A 110 -18.33 5.67 7.91
CA ALA A 110 -19.73 5.25 8.09
C ALA A 110 -20.75 6.21 7.44
N LYS A 111 -20.44 7.50 7.30
CA LYS A 111 -21.31 8.48 6.64
C LYS A 111 -21.27 8.42 5.10
N MET A 112 -20.27 7.83 4.51
CA MET A 112 -20.10 7.84 3.05
C MET A 112 -21.30 7.29 2.26
N PRO A 113 -21.97 6.19 2.66
CA PRO A 113 -23.13 5.67 1.94
C PRO A 113 -24.33 6.61 1.89
N PHE A 114 -24.41 7.54 2.83
CA PHE A 114 -25.50 8.52 2.87
C PHE A 114 -25.22 9.77 2.02
N ILE A 115 -23.95 9.99 1.66
CA ILE A 115 -23.51 11.18 0.92
C ILE A 115 -23.40 10.87 -0.58
N ASP A 116 -22.77 9.75 -0.93
CA ASP A 116 -22.51 9.38 -2.33
C ASP A 116 -22.47 7.85 -2.50
N PRO A 117 -23.65 7.19 -2.43
CA PRO A 117 -23.73 5.73 -2.47
C PRO A 117 -23.29 5.14 -3.83
N GLU A 118 -23.42 5.91 -4.92
CA GLU A 118 -23.12 5.44 -6.28
C GLU A 118 -21.61 5.33 -6.54
N LYS A 119 -20.80 6.13 -5.84
CA LYS A 119 -19.33 6.11 -5.96
C LYS A 119 -18.64 5.12 -5.04
N LEU A 120 -19.39 4.27 -4.35
CA LEU A 120 -18.86 3.24 -3.46
C LEU A 120 -18.68 1.93 -4.22
N GLU A 121 -17.43 1.63 -4.57
CA GLU A 121 -17.06 0.39 -5.26
C GLU A 121 -16.89 -0.76 -4.26
N GLU A 122 -17.60 -1.85 -4.49
CA GLU A 122 -17.46 -3.06 -3.68
C GLU A 122 -16.09 -3.71 -3.90
N ILE A 123 -15.55 -4.32 -2.84
CA ILE A 123 -14.28 -5.04 -2.90
C ILE A 123 -14.47 -6.31 -3.74
N TYR A 124 -13.77 -6.38 -4.85
CA TYR A 124 -13.67 -7.61 -5.63
C TYR A 124 -12.64 -8.55 -5.02
N PHE A 125 -13.06 -9.77 -4.69
CA PHE A 125 -12.20 -10.85 -4.23
C PHE A 125 -11.92 -11.81 -5.41
N PRO A 126 -10.76 -11.70 -6.06
CA PRO A 126 -10.44 -12.57 -7.17
C PRO A 126 -10.22 -14.02 -6.70
N PRO A 127 -10.50 -15.02 -7.56
CA PRO A 127 -10.15 -16.40 -7.27
C PRO A 127 -8.68 -16.55 -6.85
N GLY A 128 -8.39 -17.51 -5.95
CA GLY A 128 -7.08 -17.62 -5.31
C GLY A 128 -5.88 -17.63 -6.26
N LYS A 129 -5.98 -18.31 -7.41
CA LYS A 129 -4.92 -18.30 -8.45
C LYS A 129 -4.69 -16.90 -9.03
N ILE A 130 -5.75 -16.16 -9.33
CA ILE A 130 -5.66 -14.79 -9.86
C ILE A 130 -5.10 -13.85 -8.80
N TYR A 131 -5.53 -14.00 -7.55
CA TYR A 131 -4.98 -13.24 -6.43
C TYR A 131 -3.47 -13.44 -6.25
N ALA A 132 -3.00 -14.69 -6.33
CA ALA A 132 -1.58 -15.01 -6.25
C ALA A 132 -0.77 -14.35 -7.39
N ILE A 133 -1.25 -14.44 -8.63
CA ILE A 133 -0.61 -13.80 -9.79
C ILE A 133 -0.56 -12.28 -9.63
N GLN A 134 -1.66 -11.66 -9.23
CA GLN A 134 -1.70 -10.21 -8.98
C GLN A 134 -0.71 -9.78 -7.89
N ARG A 135 -0.57 -10.59 -6.83
CA ARG A 135 0.38 -10.31 -5.75
C ARG A 135 1.81 -10.40 -6.24
N LEU A 136 2.17 -11.43 -7.01
CA LEU A 136 3.49 -11.57 -7.62
C LEU A 136 3.81 -10.43 -8.59
N ALA A 137 2.86 -10.03 -9.44
CA ALA A 137 3.01 -8.92 -10.36
C ALA A 137 3.27 -7.59 -9.63
N ARG A 138 2.56 -7.32 -8.53
CA ARG A 138 2.79 -6.12 -7.70
C ARG A 138 4.17 -6.17 -7.03
N GLN A 139 4.59 -7.34 -6.52
CA GLN A 139 5.91 -7.51 -5.91
C GLN A 139 7.02 -7.30 -6.93
N ARG A 140 6.89 -7.87 -8.13
CA ARG A 140 7.81 -7.65 -9.24
C ARG A 140 7.96 -6.17 -9.57
N ARG A 141 6.84 -5.45 -9.76
CA ARG A 141 6.84 -4.01 -10.04
C ARG A 141 7.51 -3.19 -8.93
N ARG A 142 7.29 -3.57 -7.67
CA ARG A 142 7.97 -2.93 -6.54
C ARG A 142 9.48 -3.10 -6.63
N LEU A 143 9.96 -4.32 -6.88
CA LEU A 143 11.39 -4.61 -7.03
C LEU A 143 12.01 -3.86 -8.23
N GLU A 144 11.31 -3.80 -9.36
CA GLU A 144 11.74 -3.04 -10.54
C GLU A 144 11.91 -1.54 -10.19
N ASN A 145 10.97 -0.95 -9.45
CA ASN A 145 11.06 0.44 -9.00
C ASN A 145 12.22 0.66 -8.01
N GLU A 146 12.43 -0.28 -7.09
CA GLU A 146 13.58 -0.22 -6.16
C GLU A 146 14.91 -0.29 -6.91
N ILE A 147 15.04 -1.18 -7.89
CA ILE A 147 16.23 -1.29 -8.74
C ILE A 147 16.45 0.04 -9.50
N ALA A 148 15.42 0.59 -10.12
CA ALA A 148 15.52 1.86 -10.83
C ALA A 148 15.95 3.01 -9.89
N GLY A 149 15.40 3.07 -8.70
CA GLY A 149 15.77 4.06 -7.68
C GLY A 149 17.23 3.91 -7.21
N ARG A 150 17.70 2.67 -7.02
CA ARG A 150 19.11 2.39 -6.68
C ARG A 150 20.06 2.76 -7.83
N LYS A 151 19.70 2.42 -9.07
CA LYS A 151 20.46 2.81 -10.26
C LYS A 151 20.61 4.33 -10.37
N LYS A 152 19.54 5.10 -10.16
CA LYS A 152 19.60 6.57 -10.16
C LYS A 152 20.57 7.10 -9.09
N ARG A 153 20.49 6.59 -7.86
CA ARG A 153 21.39 7.03 -6.76
C ARG A 153 22.84 6.70 -7.04
N ILE A 154 23.15 5.48 -7.49
CA ILE A 154 24.53 5.09 -7.88
C ILE A 154 25.00 5.96 -9.04
N GLY A 155 24.16 6.17 -10.05
CA GLY A 155 24.49 7.02 -11.19
C GLY A 155 24.88 8.44 -10.77
N SER A 156 24.11 9.06 -9.87
CA SER A 156 24.42 10.39 -9.35
C SER A 156 25.78 10.46 -8.62
N VAL A 157 26.09 9.43 -7.82
CA VAL A 157 27.39 9.35 -7.13
C VAL A 157 28.54 9.17 -8.15
N VAL A 158 28.37 8.27 -9.12
CA VAL A 158 29.37 8.00 -10.16
C VAL A 158 29.63 9.25 -10.99
N ASP A 159 28.58 9.96 -11.43
CA ASP A 159 28.70 11.18 -12.22
C ASP A 159 29.39 12.31 -11.46
N GLY A 160 29.19 12.37 -10.14
CA GLY A 160 29.88 13.35 -9.28
C GLY A 160 31.37 13.08 -9.09
N HIS A 161 31.80 11.80 -9.19
CA HIS A 161 33.21 11.42 -9.00
C HIS A 161 33.97 11.21 -10.31
N PHE A 162 33.31 10.75 -11.34
CA PHE A 162 33.85 10.47 -12.64
C PHE A 162 32.89 10.89 -13.75
N PRO A 163 32.75 12.20 -14.05
CA PRO A 163 31.86 12.71 -15.09
C PRO A 163 32.05 12.03 -16.42
N GLY A 164 30.97 11.63 -17.06
CA GLY A 164 31.00 11.02 -18.40
C GLY A 164 31.36 9.54 -18.45
N ILE A 165 31.84 8.91 -17.39
CA ILE A 165 32.26 7.50 -17.42
C ILE A 165 31.12 6.54 -17.82
N ARG A 166 29.90 6.87 -17.49
CA ARG A 166 28.75 6.01 -17.82
C ARG A 166 28.47 5.94 -19.32
N SER A 167 28.80 6.97 -20.11
CA SER A 167 28.66 6.99 -21.56
C SER A 167 29.74 6.17 -22.29
N ALA A 168 30.80 5.78 -21.58
CA ALA A 168 31.84 4.87 -22.13
C ALA A 168 31.33 3.41 -22.26
N PHE A 169 30.17 3.08 -21.65
CA PHE A 169 29.60 1.75 -21.72
C PHE A 169 28.26 1.79 -22.44
N SER A 170 28.02 0.85 -23.36
CA SER A 170 26.71 0.68 -24.02
C SER A 170 25.58 0.39 -23.01
N ASP A 171 25.89 -0.38 -21.98
CA ASP A 171 25.05 -0.55 -20.77
C ASP A 171 25.88 -0.26 -19.52
N PRO A 172 25.67 0.87 -18.84
CA PRO A 172 26.36 1.24 -17.59
C PRO A 172 26.12 0.27 -16.44
N TRP A 173 25.17 -0.64 -16.57
CA TRP A 173 24.81 -1.63 -15.56
C TRP A 173 25.22 -3.05 -15.91
N SER A 174 25.92 -3.24 -17.02
CA SER A 174 26.51 -4.52 -17.42
C SER A 174 27.50 -5.05 -16.37
N ALA A 175 27.83 -6.33 -16.41
CA ALA A 175 28.80 -6.93 -15.49
C ALA A 175 30.16 -6.22 -15.58
N HIS A 176 30.61 -5.91 -16.80
CA HIS A 176 31.86 -5.20 -17.07
C HIS A 176 31.85 -3.77 -16.47
N ALA A 177 30.81 -2.99 -16.78
CA ALA A 177 30.67 -1.64 -16.23
C ALA A 177 30.68 -1.65 -14.70
N ARG A 178 29.94 -2.58 -14.07
CA ARG A 178 29.91 -2.71 -12.60
C ARG A 178 31.27 -3.10 -12.02
N ALA A 179 31.99 -4.00 -12.64
CA ALA A 179 33.34 -4.38 -12.22
C ALA A 179 34.31 -3.19 -12.32
N PHE A 180 34.23 -2.45 -13.41
CA PHE A 180 35.02 -1.23 -13.61
C PHE A 180 34.69 -0.19 -12.52
N LEU A 181 33.41 0.14 -12.33
CA LEU A 181 32.96 1.12 -11.34
C LEU A 181 33.32 0.74 -9.91
N ARG A 182 33.41 -0.56 -9.58
CA ARG A 182 33.83 -1.01 -8.24
C ARG A 182 35.32 -0.81 -7.96
N SER A 183 36.13 -0.87 -8.97
CA SER A 183 37.60 -0.91 -8.80
C SER A 183 38.34 0.31 -9.36
N ARG A 184 37.69 1.12 -10.21
CA ARG A 184 38.33 2.17 -10.99
C ARG A 184 37.56 3.51 -10.99
N LEU A 185 37.03 3.89 -9.86
CA LEU A 185 36.25 5.15 -9.74
C LEU A 185 37.11 6.42 -9.68
N ASN A 186 38.43 6.29 -9.56
CA ASN A 186 39.32 7.45 -9.56
C ASN A 186 39.82 7.76 -10.99
N PRO A 187 39.42 8.90 -11.60
CA PRO A 187 39.82 9.27 -12.96
C PRO A 187 41.34 9.35 -13.14
N LEU A 188 42.05 9.91 -12.17
CA LEU A 188 43.50 10.04 -12.25
C LEU A 188 44.20 8.68 -12.22
N ALA A 189 43.69 7.73 -11.45
CA ALA A 189 44.21 6.38 -11.42
C ALA A 189 43.98 5.64 -12.75
N VAL A 190 42.83 5.89 -13.40
CA VAL A 190 42.50 5.35 -14.72
C VAL A 190 43.46 5.88 -15.80
N VAL A 191 43.69 7.19 -15.82
CA VAL A 191 44.65 7.81 -16.75
C VAL A 191 46.07 7.26 -16.56
N ARG A 192 46.52 7.15 -15.29
CA ARG A 192 47.85 6.61 -14.95
C ARG A 192 48.05 5.14 -15.35
N ALA A 193 46.98 4.34 -15.29
CA ALA A 193 47.03 2.92 -15.67
C ALA A 193 47.29 2.71 -17.15
N GLY A 194 46.81 3.62 -17.99
CA GLY A 194 46.97 3.58 -19.44
C GLY A 194 46.07 2.55 -20.13
N GLU A 195 46.01 2.67 -21.46
CA GLU A 195 45.10 1.90 -22.32
C GLU A 195 45.31 0.37 -22.21
N LYS A 196 46.58 -0.09 -22.27
CA LYS A 196 46.91 -1.52 -22.21
C LYS A 196 46.38 -2.20 -20.93
N ALA A 197 46.55 -1.54 -19.79
CA ALA A 197 46.11 -2.08 -18.53
C ALA A 197 44.55 -2.10 -18.42
N LEU A 198 43.89 -1.10 -18.97
CA LEU A 198 42.44 -1.03 -19.03
C LEU A 198 41.87 -2.10 -19.96
N HIS A 199 42.43 -2.28 -21.13
CA HIS A 199 42.07 -3.35 -22.08
C HIS A 199 42.20 -4.73 -21.43
N THR A 200 43.34 -5.01 -20.78
CA THR A 200 43.58 -6.27 -20.07
C THR A 200 42.56 -6.49 -18.95
N PHE A 201 42.19 -5.43 -18.18
CA PHE A 201 41.18 -5.52 -17.15
C PHE A 201 39.80 -5.86 -17.71
N LEU A 202 39.37 -5.17 -18.75
CA LEU A 202 38.06 -5.38 -19.38
C LEU A 202 37.93 -6.75 -20.07
N THR A 203 39.01 -7.28 -20.65
CA THR A 203 39.03 -8.61 -21.28
C THR A 203 39.01 -9.75 -20.25
N LYS A 204 39.61 -9.56 -19.05
CA LYS A 204 39.62 -10.55 -17.97
C LYS A 204 38.31 -10.60 -17.17
N THR A 205 37.44 -9.59 -17.29
CA THR A 205 36.20 -9.49 -16.52
C THR A 205 35.02 -10.15 -17.25
N ARG A 206 35.28 -11.09 -18.15
CA ARG A 206 34.25 -11.89 -18.82
C ARG A 206 33.57 -12.87 -17.89
#